data_d9a00c5804d0905fe587d904f2406440
#
_entry.id   d9a00c5804d0905fe587d904f2406440
#
_cell.length_a   1.000
_cell.length_b   1.000
_cell.length_c   1.000
_cell.angle_alpha   90.00
_cell.angle_beta   90.00
_cell.angle_gamma   90.00
#
_symmetry.space_group_name_H-M   'P 1'
#
loop_
_entity.id
_entity.type
_entity.pdbx_description
1 polymer ?
#
loop_
_entity_poly.entity_id
_entity_poly.type
_entity_poly.pdbx_seq_one_letter_code
_entity_poly.pdbx_strand_id
1 'polypeptide(L)'
;STYAPFNFEEVTESSIGSVVGDLRVAYMTNTGLNSSAAAFAYYPYENAIGGDTWYIVDGAQNAANNASYAPNLTFTDNTYGRYTALHEIGHSIGLSHPFDGGSQSGQTLTGNGLEDDMRYTVMSYENTAANTIYYQSGGSLTSTQIYVNTPMIYDVAAVEFLYGEITDSNLGDTTYSITDHQQMWTIVDSGGTDTIDLSAAEFRSIVDLTPGSLSSVGYATEAEQEADWATQGYSLAAVESYITAVDLFTGEDNLGIAFSATIENVVGSAGDHEITGNDANNRITGNAGNDTIAG
;
A
#
# COMPACT_ATOMS: atom_id res chain seq x y z
N SER A 1 -14.85 9.53 0.81
CA SER A 1 -13.53 8.92 0.61
C SER A 1 -13.53 7.48 1.14
N THR A 2 -12.93 6.55 0.44
CA THR A 2 -12.88 5.12 0.87
C THR A 2 -12.01 4.93 2.13
N TYR A 3 -11.00 5.77 2.35
CA TYR A 3 -10.01 5.61 3.42
C TYR A 3 -10.06 6.73 4.47
N ALA A 4 -11.10 7.53 4.47
CA ALA A 4 -11.28 8.59 5.45
C ALA A 4 -12.76 8.95 5.61
N PRO A 5 -13.22 9.27 6.83
CA PRO A 5 -14.64 9.59 7.12
C PRO A 5 -15.03 11.01 6.68
N PHE A 6 -14.33 11.58 5.71
CA PHE A 6 -14.61 12.89 5.15
C PHE A 6 -14.41 12.90 3.63
N ASN A 7 -15.03 13.85 2.94
CA ASN A 7 -14.90 14.03 1.52
C ASN A 7 -14.07 15.28 1.22
N PHE A 8 -13.22 15.18 0.20
CA PHE A 8 -12.51 16.32 -0.34
C PHE A 8 -13.39 17.05 -1.34
N GLU A 9 -13.48 18.37 -1.21
CA GLU A 9 -14.11 19.25 -2.17
C GLU A 9 -13.04 20.11 -2.84
N GLU A 10 -12.93 20.05 -4.16
CA GLU A 10 -12.02 20.91 -4.90
C GLU A 10 -12.53 22.34 -4.89
N VAL A 11 -11.73 23.26 -4.38
CA VAL A 11 -12.03 24.69 -4.35
C VAL A 11 -11.06 25.47 -5.22
N THR A 12 -11.58 26.47 -5.92
CA THR A 12 -10.74 27.42 -6.68
C THR A 12 -10.37 28.58 -5.79
N GLU A 13 -9.10 28.69 -5.44
CA GLU A 13 -8.57 29.86 -4.72
C GLU A 13 -8.64 31.12 -5.60
N SER A 14 -9.06 32.21 -5.03
CA SER A 14 -9.07 33.52 -5.71
C SER A 14 -8.25 34.56 -4.94
N SER A 15 -7.48 35.35 -5.67
CA SER A 15 -6.70 36.47 -5.10
C SER A 15 -7.54 37.59 -4.48
N ILE A 16 -8.85 37.55 -4.62
CA ILE A 16 -9.80 38.60 -4.22
C ILE A 16 -10.82 38.10 -3.19
N GLY A 17 -10.82 36.80 -2.85
CA GLY A 17 -11.79 36.19 -1.96
C GLY A 17 -11.15 35.38 -0.84
N SER A 18 -11.92 35.14 0.17
CA SER A 18 -11.50 34.42 1.38
C SER A 18 -11.55 32.89 1.23
N VAL A 19 -11.59 32.35 0.02
CA VAL A 19 -11.57 30.90 -0.17
C VAL A 19 -10.12 30.48 -0.34
N VAL A 20 -9.59 29.85 0.69
CA VAL A 20 -8.28 29.19 0.71
C VAL A 20 -8.57 27.72 0.98
N GLY A 21 -7.98 26.83 0.21
CA GLY A 21 -8.10 25.39 0.47
C GLY A 21 -7.42 25.03 1.79
N ASP A 22 -8.06 24.15 2.58
CA ASP A 22 -7.46 23.62 3.81
C ASP A 22 -6.26 22.71 3.51
N LEU A 23 -6.31 22.01 2.37
CA LEU A 23 -5.22 21.22 1.84
C LEU A 23 -4.87 21.75 0.44
N ARG A 24 -3.65 22.17 0.27
CA ARG A 24 -3.16 22.65 -1.03
C ARG A 24 -2.04 21.75 -1.53
N VAL A 25 -2.07 21.45 -2.81
CA VAL A 25 -1.05 20.64 -3.47
C VAL A 25 -0.35 21.50 -4.52
N ALA A 26 0.95 21.56 -4.46
CA ALA A 26 1.75 22.35 -5.40
C ALA A 26 3.02 21.62 -5.83
N TYR A 27 3.54 22.05 -6.98
CA TYR A 27 4.86 21.62 -7.46
C TYR A 27 5.86 22.77 -7.27
N MET A 28 7.08 22.40 -6.89
CA MET A 28 8.16 23.37 -6.76
C MET A 28 9.47 22.83 -7.34
N THR A 29 10.39 23.75 -7.62
CA THR A 29 11.75 23.40 -8.00
C THR A 29 12.65 23.35 -6.77
N ASN A 30 13.65 22.48 -6.75
CA ASN A 30 14.59 22.33 -5.64
C ASN A 30 15.60 23.51 -5.55
N THR A 31 15.38 24.59 -6.28
CA THR A 31 16.32 25.71 -6.35
C THR A 31 16.45 26.38 -4.98
N GLY A 32 17.52 26.07 -4.26
CA GLY A 32 17.85 26.67 -2.96
C GLY A 32 17.37 25.91 -1.73
N LEU A 33 16.69 24.79 -1.87
CA LEU A 33 16.21 23.99 -0.71
C LEU A 33 17.29 23.08 -0.10
N ASN A 34 18.33 22.75 -0.84
CA ASN A 34 19.38 21.83 -0.41
C ASN A 34 18.83 20.51 0.22
N SER A 35 17.70 20.02 -0.31
CA SER A 35 16.96 18.88 0.17
C SER A 35 17.05 17.72 -0.83
N SER A 36 17.17 16.49 -0.32
CA SER A 36 17.05 15.25 -1.11
C SER A 36 15.61 14.71 -1.12
N ALA A 37 14.66 15.40 -0.48
CA ALA A 37 13.27 14.96 -0.42
C ALA A 37 12.62 15.02 -1.82
N ALA A 38 11.75 14.06 -2.10
CA ALA A 38 10.91 14.04 -3.29
C ALA A 38 9.68 14.96 -3.14
N ALA A 39 9.20 15.07 -1.92
CA ALA A 39 8.07 15.91 -1.51
C ALA A 39 8.21 16.24 -0.02
N PHE A 40 7.33 17.10 0.46
CA PHE A 40 7.11 17.33 1.89
C PHE A 40 5.72 17.92 2.11
N ALA A 41 5.16 17.70 3.29
CA ALA A 41 3.89 18.28 3.70
C ALA A 41 4.02 18.98 5.06
N TYR A 42 3.12 19.92 5.30
CA TYR A 42 2.94 20.55 6.59
C TYR A 42 1.79 19.89 7.34
N TYR A 43 1.99 19.61 8.62
CA TYR A 43 0.91 19.16 9.50
C TYR A 43 -0.24 20.16 9.55
N PRO A 44 -1.45 19.73 9.92
CA PRO A 44 -2.57 20.65 10.12
C PRO A 44 -2.25 21.65 11.24
N TYR A 45 -2.12 22.91 10.89
CA TYR A 45 -1.95 24.04 11.82
C TYR A 45 -2.93 25.15 11.48
N GLU A 46 -3.28 25.96 12.47
CA GLU A 46 -4.11 27.16 12.29
C GLU A 46 -3.34 28.31 11.60
N ASN A 47 -2.71 28.02 10.48
CA ASN A 47 -2.02 29.00 9.65
C ASN A 47 -2.17 28.69 8.15
N ALA A 48 -1.73 29.63 7.32
CA ALA A 48 -1.95 29.58 5.87
C ALA A 48 -1.21 28.46 5.14
N ILE A 49 -0.29 27.74 5.78
CA ILE A 49 0.48 26.65 5.17
C ILE A 49 0.18 25.28 5.83
N GLY A 50 -0.65 25.26 6.87
CA GLY A 50 -1.06 24.00 7.51
C GLY A 50 -1.81 23.13 6.49
N GLY A 51 -1.41 21.86 6.37
CA GLY A 51 -1.98 20.92 5.41
C GLY A 51 -1.46 21.02 3.97
N ASP A 52 -0.53 21.94 3.68
CA ASP A 52 0.04 22.08 2.32
C ASP A 52 1.01 20.96 2.01
N THR A 53 0.91 20.44 0.79
CA THR A 53 1.81 19.41 0.24
C THR A 53 2.56 19.95 -0.97
N TRP A 54 3.87 19.75 -1.00
CA TRP A 54 4.76 20.24 -2.03
C TRP A 54 5.55 19.10 -2.66
N TYR A 55 5.43 18.93 -3.98
CA TYR A 55 6.19 17.96 -4.76
C TYR A 55 7.36 18.64 -5.47
N ILE A 56 8.56 18.07 -5.37
CA ILE A 56 9.79 18.60 -5.96
C ILE A 56 9.95 18.00 -7.36
N VAL A 57 9.78 18.80 -8.40
CA VAL A 57 9.75 18.34 -9.80
C VAL A 57 11.07 18.46 -10.53
N ASP A 58 12.04 19.23 -10.01
CA ASP A 58 13.40 19.32 -10.54
C ASP A 58 14.42 19.35 -9.40
N GLY A 59 15.50 18.68 -9.56
CA GLY A 59 16.60 18.80 -8.63
C GLY A 59 17.81 18.11 -9.22
N ALA A 60 18.96 18.78 -9.20
CA ALA A 60 20.25 18.15 -9.53
C ALA A 60 20.52 16.91 -8.63
N GLN A 61 19.91 16.88 -7.45
CA GLN A 61 19.92 15.72 -6.52
C GLN A 61 19.06 14.57 -7.06
N ASN A 62 17.91 14.86 -7.63
CA ASN A 62 17.03 13.84 -8.21
C ASN A 62 17.68 13.23 -9.47
N ALA A 63 18.36 14.01 -10.28
CA ALA A 63 19.10 13.52 -11.44
C ALA A 63 20.33 12.68 -11.08
N ALA A 64 20.96 12.93 -9.93
CA ALA A 64 22.16 12.21 -9.49
C ALA A 64 21.85 10.92 -8.74
N ASN A 65 20.71 10.88 -8.02
CA ASN A 65 20.35 9.75 -7.14
C ASN A 65 19.35 8.79 -7.76
N ASN A 66 18.52 9.23 -8.69
CA ASN A 66 17.66 8.34 -9.45
C ASN A 66 16.94 9.09 -10.58
N ALA A 67 17.12 8.67 -11.83
CA ALA A 67 16.36 9.20 -12.96
C ALA A 67 14.83 8.97 -12.84
N SER A 68 14.41 8.18 -11.87
CA SER A 68 13.01 7.88 -11.57
C SER A 68 12.27 8.99 -10.81
N TYR A 69 12.98 9.93 -10.19
CA TYR A 69 12.36 11.03 -9.42
C TYR A 69 12.08 12.29 -10.25
N ALA A 70 12.66 12.39 -11.44
CA ALA A 70 12.47 13.56 -12.31
C ALA A 70 11.17 13.43 -13.09
N PRO A 71 10.65 14.48 -13.58
CA PRO A 71 9.36 15.16 -13.68
C PRO A 71 8.12 14.26 -13.89
N ASN A 72 8.20 12.98 -13.64
CA ASN A 72 7.14 11.98 -13.84
C ASN A 72 6.79 11.27 -12.53
N LEU A 73 6.44 12.01 -11.47
CA LEU A 73 5.68 11.42 -10.39
C LEU A 73 4.36 10.92 -10.99
N THR A 74 4.38 9.69 -11.47
CA THR A 74 3.17 9.01 -11.89
C THR A 74 2.47 8.51 -10.63
N PHE A 75 1.23 8.92 -10.44
CA PHE A 75 0.40 8.47 -9.32
C PHE A 75 -0.37 7.19 -9.67
N THR A 76 0.17 6.39 -10.57
CA THR A 76 -0.38 5.06 -10.90
C THR A 76 -0.03 4.06 -9.82
N ASP A 77 -0.80 2.99 -9.76
CA ASP A 77 -0.60 1.92 -8.78
C ASP A 77 0.82 1.34 -8.85
N ASN A 78 1.30 0.84 -7.72
CA ASN A 78 2.63 0.25 -7.53
C ASN A 78 3.81 1.20 -7.79
N THR A 79 3.61 2.53 -7.84
CA THR A 79 4.69 3.48 -8.09
C THR A 79 5.12 4.23 -6.85
N TYR A 80 6.41 4.58 -6.82
CA TYR A 80 6.95 5.48 -5.79
C TYR A 80 6.19 6.81 -5.71
N GLY A 81 5.74 7.34 -6.85
CA GLY A 81 4.95 8.59 -6.86
C GLY A 81 3.62 8.45 -6.14
N ARG A 82 2.92 7.31 -6.32
CA ARG A 82 1.68 7.04 -5.58
C ARG A 82 1.94 6.92 -4.07
N TYR A 83 2.94 6.14 -3.69
CA TYR A 83 3.35 6.02 -2.29
C TYR A 83 3.68 7.40 -1.69
N THR A 84 4.52 8.20 -2.37
CA THR A 84 4.86 9.56 -1.93
C THR A 84 3.60 10.43 -1.76
N ALA A 85 2.65 10.34 -2.69
CA ALA A 85 1.41 11.10 -2.58
C ALA A 85 0.59 10.71 -1.36
N LEU A 86 0.44 9.41 -1.10
CA LEU A 86 -0.28 8.90 0.08
C LEU A 86 0.42 9.32 1.38
N HIS A 87 1.76 9.24 1.42
CA HIS A 87 2.60 9.63 2.54
C HIS A 87 2.41 11.13 2.88
N GLU A 88 2.57 11.99 1.90
CA GLU A 88 2.46 13.44 2.12
C GLU A 88 1.03 13.88 2.47
N ILE A 89 0.02 13.26 1.85
CA ILE A 89 -1.38 13.45 2.26
C ILE A 89 -1.58 12.99 3.71
N GLY A 90 -0.97 11.88 4.12
CA GLY A 90 -0.96 11.43 5.50
C GLY A 90 -0.50 12.52 6.46
N HIS A 91 0.65 13.15 6.19
CA HIS A 91 1.13 14.28 6.98
C HIS A 91 0.16 15.46 6.98
N SER A 92 -0.39 15.80 5.83
CA SER A 92 -1.30 16.95 5.69
C SER A 92 -2.61 16.79 6.46
N ILE A 93 -2.98 15.55 6.80
CA ILE A 93 -4.13 15.22 7.66
C ILE A 93 -3.72 14.80 9.08
N GLY A 94 -2.45 14.91 9.47
CA GLY A 94 -1.99 14.77 10.85
C GLY A 94 -1.28 13.46 11.20
N LEU A 95 -1.02 12.56 10.24
CA LEU A 95 -0.25 11.35 10.49
C LEU A 95 1.24 11.67 10.60
N SER A 96 1.93 11.06 11.55
CA SER A 96 3.39 11.16 11.73
C SER A 96 4.09 9.86 11.37
N HIS A 97 5.40 9.93 11.15
CA HIS A 97 6.17 8.71 10.93
C HIS A 97 6.13 7.79 12.16
N PRO A 98 6.16 6.47 11.97
CA PRO A 98 6.16 5.52 13.08
C PRO A 98 7.42 5.63 13.98
N PHE A 99 8.52 6.14 13.44
CA PHE A 99 9.79 6.34 14.15
C PHE A 99 9.95 7.74 14.76
N ASP A 100 9.11 8.71 14.43
CA ASP A 100 9.11 10.03 15.07
C ASP A 100 8.57 9.88 16.48
N GLY A 101 9.41 9.78 17.48
CA GLY A 101 8.98 9.75 18.87
C GLY A 101 8.03 10.92 19.15
N GLY A 102 6.74 10.69 18.90
CA GLY A 102 5.70 11.72 18.90
C GLY A 102 5.70 12.48 20.22
N SER A 103 5.62 13.79 20.14
CA SER A 103 5.63 14.70 21.28
C SER A 103 4.53 14.43 22.32
N GLN A 104 3.61 13.54 22.01
CA GLN A 104 2.47 13.19 22.87
C GLN A 104 2.61 11.85 23.60
N SER A 105 3.41 10.89 23.13
CA SER A 105 3.48 9.57 23.76
C SER A 105 4.89 9.07 24.05
N GLY A 106 5.91 9.59 23.38
CA GLY A 106 7.27 9.03 23.49
C GLY A 106 7.38 7.57 23.05
N GLN A 107 6.34 7.05 22.39
CA GLN A 107 6.32 5.70 21.86
C GLN A 107 6.51 5.75 20.36
N THR A 108 7.47 4.97 19.90
CA THR A 108 7.71 4.70 18.48
C THR A 108 7.28 3.26 18.21
N LEU A 109 6.76 2.95 17.05
CA LEU A 109 6.50 1.57 16.63
C LEU A 109 7.79 0.76 16.46
N THR A 110 8.93 1.42 16.49
CA THR A 110 10.27 0.83 16.37
C THR A 110 10.67 -0.13 17.51
N GLY A 111 9.81 -0.34 18.50
CA GLY A 111 10.13 -1.18 19.67
C GLY A 111 10.59 -2.61 19.35
N ASN A 112 10.20 -3.18 18.21
CA ASN A 112 10.62 -4.50 17.73
C ASN A 112 10.95 -4.56 16.24
N GLY A 113 10.94 -3.43 15.52
CA GLY A 113 11.33 -3.36 14.11
C GLY A 113 10.36 -3.99 13.09
N LEU A 114 9.28 -4.62 13.53
CA LEU A 114 8.38 -5.37 12.64
C LEU A 114 7.22 -4.53 12.08
N GLU A 115 6.82 -3.47 12.78
CA GLU A 115 5.64 -2.66 12.41
C GLU A 115 6.02 -1.31 11.78
N ASP A 116 7.30 -0.92 11.81
CA ASP A 116 7.83 0.18 11.03
C ASP A 116 8.17 -0.33 9.63
N ASP A 117 7.15 -0.59 8.84
CA ASP A 117 7.22 -1.18 7.50
C ASP A 117 6.04 -0.68 6.67
N MET A 118 6.23 -0.51 5.37
CA MET A 118 5.19 -0.04 4.44
C MET A 118 3.96 -0.95 4.39
N ARG A 119 4.07 -2.23 4.76
CA ARG A 119 2.92 -3.15 4.84
C ARG A 119 1.91 -2.74 5.90
N TYR A 120 2.32 -2.00 6.92
CA TYR A 120 1.48 -1.54 8.03
C TYR A 120 1.06 -0.08 7.89
N THR A 121 1.93 0.77 7.34
CA THR A 121 1.69 2.22 7.23
C THR A 121 2.46 2.85 6.08
N VAL A 122 1.78 3.70 5.30
CA VAL A 122 2.43 4.52 4.27
C VAL A 122 3.41 5.54 4.85
N MET A 123 3.34 5.77 6.17
CA MET A 123 4.21 6.73 6.86
C MET A 123 5.59 6.15 7.19
N SER A 124 5.82 4.85 7.02
CA SER A 124 7.14 4.22 7.19
C SER A 124 8.05 4.52 6.00
N TYR A 125 9.35 4.68 6.27
CA TYR A 125 10.40 4.72 5.25
C TYR A 125 11.02 3.35 5.01
N GLU A 126 10.73 2.38 5.90
CA GLU A 126 11.21 1.02 5.76
C GLU A 126 10.34 0.30 4.73
N ASN A 127 10.95 -0.01 3.62
CA ASN A 127 10.34 -0.89 2.63
C ASN A 127 10.53 -2.34 3.06
N THR A 128 9.59 -3.22 2.69
CA THR A 128 9.85 -4.64 2.87
C THR A 128 11.18 -4.98 2.20
N ALA A 129 12.00 -5.80 2.84
CA ALA A 129 13.29 -6.19 2.27
C ALA A 129 13.13 -6.75 0.85
N ALA A 130 11.99 -7.37 0.56
CA ALA A 130 11.61 -7.96 -0.70
C ALA A 130 10.48 -7.15 -1.36
N ASN A 131 10.81 -6.14 -2.15
CA ASN A 131 9.83 -5.32 -2.88
C ASN A 131 10.07 -5.27 -4.40
N THR A 132 10.96 -6.10 -4.90
CA THR A 132 11.28 -6.15 -6.33
C THR A 132 10.45 -7.23 -7.01
N ILE A 133 9.81 -6.87 -8.11
CA ILE A 133 9.15 -7.81 -9.02
C ILE A 133 9.86 -7.81 -10.37
N TYR A 134 9.77 -8.94 -11.05
CA TYR A 134 10.19 -9.05 -12.44
C TYR A 134 8.98 -9.17 -13.36
N TYR A 135 9.08 -8.60 -14.53
CA TYR A 135 8.06 -8.67 -15.57
C TYR A 135 8.68 -8.68 -16.96
N GLN A 136 7.93 -9.14 -17.94
CA GLN A 136 8.39 -9.17 -19.31
C GLN A 136 8.16 -7.82 -19.99
N SER A 137 9.20 -7.26 -20.57
CA SER A 137 9.11 -6.06 -21.40
C SER A 137 9.98 -6.20 -22.64
N GLY A 138 9.39 -6.08 -23.84
CA GLY A 138 10.09 -6.13 -25.11
C GLY A 138 10.85 -7.44 -25.38
N GLY A 139 10.42 -8.56 -24.80
CA GLY A 139 11.09 -9.86 -24.90
C GLY A 139 12.26 -10.06 -23.94
N SER A 140 12.49 -9.12 -23.02
CA SER A 140 13.51 -9.20 -21.97
C SER A 140 12.85 -9.21 -20.59
N LEU A 141 13.49 -9.88 -19.63
CA LEU A 141 13.11 -9.79 -18.23
C LEU A 141 13.59 -8.43 -17.70
N THR A 142 12.68 -7.72 -17.03
CA THR A 142 12.92 -6.40 -16.45
C THR A 142 12.40 -6.38 -15.03
N SER A 143 13.05 -5.65 -14.14
CA SER A 143 12.59 -5.51 -12.74
C SER A 143 12.10 -4.10 -12.45
N THR A 144 11.21 -4.01 -11.48
CA THR A 144 10.78 -2.76 -10.85
C THR A 144 10.51 -2.99 -9.37
N GLN A 145 10.57 -1.94 -8.59
CA GLN A 145 10.09 -1.97 -7.22
C GLN A 145 8.59 -1.70 -7.21
N ILE A 146 7.87 -2.35 -6.30
CA ILE A 146 6.47 -2.07 -6.01
C ILE A 146 6.34 -1.31 -4.69
N TYR A 147 5.26 -0.58 -4.59
CA TYR A 147 4.92 0.26 -3.45
C TYR A 147 3.45 0.06 -3.09
N VAL A 148 3.08 0.48 -1.91
CA VAL A 148 1.69 0.42 -1.45
C VAL A 148 0.76 1.28 -2.31
N ASN A 149 -0.43 0.77 -2.54
CA ASN A 149 -1.44 1.39 -3.41
C ASN A 149 -2.50 2.20 -2.65
N THR A 150 -2.60 1.96 -1.35
CA THR A 150 -3.61 2.56 -0.49
C THR A 150 -2.98 2.97 0.84
N PRO A 151 -3.63 3.80 1.66
CA PRO A 151 -3.35 3.81 3.10
C PRO A 151 -3.41 2.39 3.65
N MET A 152 -2.50 2.04 4.57
CA MET A 152 -2.42 0.71 5.14
C MET A 152 -3.19 0.62 6.47
N ILE A 153 -3.22 -0.54 7.10
CA ILE A 153 -4.11 -0.80 8.26
C ILE A 153 -3.92 0.19 9.39
N TYR A 154 -2.69 0.64 9.68
CA TYR A 154 -2.45 1.60 10.75
C TYR A 154 -2.77 3.03 10.35
N ASP A 155 -2.63 3.37 9.06
CA ASP A 155 -3.05 4.68 8.56
C ASP A 155 -4.57 4.84 8.69
N VAL A 156 -5.33 3.82 8.28
CA VAL A 156 -6.79 3.79 8.40
C VAL A 156 -7.19 3.90 9.87
N ALA A 157 -6.60 3.11 10.76
CA ALA A 157 -6.89 3.17 12.19
C ALA A 157 -6.57 4.56 12.80
N ALA A 158 -5.47 5.17 12.40
CA ALA A 158 -5.10 6.51 12.86
C ALA A 158 -6.05 7.59 12.34
N VAL A 159 -6.48 7.50 11.08
CA VAL A 159 -7.48 8.41 10.50
C VAL A 159 -8.83 8.26 11.19
N GLU A 160 -9.27 7.02 11.46
CA GLU A 160 -10.51 6.77 12.21
C GLU A 160 -10.42 7.28 13.64
N PHE A 161 -9.27 7.15 14.28
CA PHE A 161 -9.06 7.71 15.63
C PHE A 161 -9.15 9.24 15.64
N LEU A 162 -8.60 9.91 14.63
CA LEU A 162 -8.55 11.38 14.55
C LEU A 162 -9.90 11.99 14.12
N TYR A 163 -10.60 11.34 13.21
CA TYR A 163 -11.72 11.93 12.49
C TYR A 163 -13.04 11.18 12.63
N GLY A 164 -13.04 10.03 13.27
CA GLY A 164 -14.19 9.15 13.44
C GLY A 164 -14.17 7.97 12.48
N GLU A 165 -15.05 7.01 12.73
CA GLU A 165 -15.15 5.76 11.99
C GLU A 165 -15.60 5.99 10.53
N ILE A 166 -15.07 5.21 9.61
CA ILE A 166 -15.46 5.18 8.19
C ILE A 166 -16.74 4.33 8.08
N THR A 167 -17.86 4.97 7.84
CA THR A 167 -19.19 4.32 7.86
C THR A 167 -19.89 4.28 6.50
N ASP A 168 -19.25 4.75 5.44
CA ASP A 168 -19.87 4.93 4.12
C ASP A 168 -19.05 4.34 2.96
N SER A 169 -18.07 3.47 3.28
CA SER A 169 -17.25 2.78 2.28
C SER A 169 -17.80 1.38 1.99
N ASN A 170 -18.13 1.10 0.74
CA ASN A 170 -18.53 -0.24 0.27
C ASN A 170 -19.67 -0.88 1.11
N LEU A 171 -20.80 -0.18 1.24
CA LEU A 171 -21.93 -0.60 2.10
C LEU A 171 -22.73 -1.82 1.61
N GLY A 172 -22.50 -2.29 0.42
CA GLY A 172 -23.21 -3.44 -0.16
C GLY A 172 -22.28 -4.62 -0.34
N ASP A 173 -22.85 -5.77 -0.68
CA ASP A 173 -22.09 -6.99 -0.93
C ASP A 173 -21.02 -6.75 -1.99
N THR A 174 -19.76 -6.74 -1.58
CA THR A 174 -18.59 -6.42 -2.39
C THR A 174 -17.75 -7.67 -2.66
N THR A 175 -17.21 -7.77 -3.87
CA THR A 175 -16.25 -8.83 -4.20
C THR A 175 -14.91 -8.21 -4.53
N TYR A 176 -13.91 -8.53 -3.73
CA TYR A 176 -12.51 -8.14 -3.89
C TYR A 176 -11.77 -9.22 -4.66
N SER A 177 -11.68 -9.07 -5.99
CA SER A 177 -11.04 -10.05 -6.87
C SER A 177 -9.54 -9.79 -6.97
N ILE A 178 -8.72 -10.79 -6.63
CA ILE A 178 -7.26 -10.70 -6.61
C ILE A 178 -6.70 -11.76 -7.56
N THR A 179 -5.87 -11.34 -8.49
CA THR A 179 -5.32 -12.20 -9.55
C THR A 179 -3.85 -12.53 -9.37
N ASP A 180 -3.10 -11.64 -8.71
CA ASP A 180 -1.65 -11.77 -8.55
C ASP A 180 -1.17 -11.19 -7.21
N HIS A 181 0.09 -11.44 -6.87
CA HIS A 181 0.72 -10.97 -5.63
C HIS A 181 1.35 -9.57 -5.74
N GLN A 182 1.32 -8.96 -6.91
CA GLN A 182 2.12 -7.76 -7.21
C GLN A 182 1.47 -6.45 -6.74
N GLN A 183 0.70 -6.50 -5.66
CA GLN A 183 0.04 -5.34 -5.07
C GLN A 183 0.12 -5.38 -3.55
N MET A 184 0.23 -4.22 -2.92
CA MET A 184 0.09 -4.03 -1.47
C MET A 184 -1.02 -3.02 -1.21
N TRP A 185 -2.06 -3.44 -0.49
CA TRP A 185 -3.24 -2.60 -0.27
C TRP A 185 -4.07 -3.05 0.94
N THR A 186 -5.02 -2.22 1.35
CA THR A 186 -5.92 -2.49 2.48
C THR A 186 -7.37 -2.44 2.02
N ILE A 187 -8.16 -3.41 2.45
CA ILE A 187 -9.62 -3.39 2.33
C ILE A 187 -10.19 -2.51 3.44
N VAL A 188 -11.02 -1.54 3.03
CA VAL A 188 -11.89 -0.76 3.92
C VAL A 188 -13.32 -1.00 3.47
N ASP A 189 -14.11 -1.60 4.34
CA ASP A 189 -15.49 -1.97 4.10
C ASP A 189 -16.35 -1.66 5.32
N SER A 190 -17.49 -1.01 5.11
CA SER A 190 -18.37 -0.56 6.19
C SER A 190 -19.66 -1.38 6.29
N GLY A 191 -19.79 -2.44 5.49
CA GLY A 191 -20.91 -3.37 5.61
C GLY A 191 -21.40 -3.96 4.30
N GLY A 192 -21.99 -5.10 4.41
CA GLY A 192 -22.42 -5.97 3.33
C GLY A 192 -22.25 -7.42 3.74
N THR A 193 -22.13 -8.27 2.77
CA THR A 193 -21.62 -9.63 2.91
C THR A 193 -20.55 -9.82 1.84
N ASP A 194 -19.30 -9.69 2.24
CA ASP A 194 -18.21 -9.37 1.37
C ASP A 194 -17.32 -10.59 1.10
N THR A 195 -16.70 -10.62 -0.05
CA THR A 195 -15.95 -11.78 -0.51
C THR A 195 -14.57 -11.39 -1.01
N ILE A 196 -13.53 -12.03 -0.47
CA ILE A 196 -12.21 -12.08 -1.09
C ILE A 196 -12.23 -13.23 -2.12
N ASP A 197 -12.14 -12.89 -3.40
CA ASP A 197 -12.14 -13.86 -4.51
C ASP A 197 -10.72 -14.01 -5.08
N LEU A 198 -10.13 -15.15 -4.77
CA LEU A 198 -8.81 -15.59 -5.23
C LEU A 198 -8.91 -16.61 -6.36
N SER A 199 -10.10 -16.88 -6.90
CA SER A 199 -10.33 -17.96 -7.87
C SER A 199 -9.47 -17.86 -9.14
N ALA A 200 -9.01 -16.65 -9.47
CA ALA A 200 -8.12 -16.38 -10.59
C ALA A 200 -6.64 -16.23 -10.18
N ALA A 201 -6.31 -16.36 -8.89
CA ALA A 201 -4.92 -16.28 -8.43
C ALA A 201 -4.13 -17.52 -8.87
N GLU A 202 -2.92 -17.28 -9.36
CA GLU A 202 -2.06 -18.36 -9.88
C GLU A 202 -1.41 -19.18 -8.76
N PHE A 203 -1.06 -18.54 -7.64
CA PHE A 203 -0.37 -19.14 -6.52
C PHE A 203 -1.27 -19.31 -5.30
N ARG A 204 -0.77 -20.01 -4.28
CA ARG A 204 -1.45 -20.20 -3.00
C ARG A 204 -1.68 -18.86 -2.27
N SER A 205 -2.52 -18.90 -1.24
CA SER A 205 -2.73 -17.73 -0.37
C SER A 205 -2.85 -18.16 1.08
N ILE A 206 -2.40 -17.26 1.97
CA ILE A 206 -2.58 -17.35 3.41
C ILE A 206 -3.49 -16.17 3.78
N VAL A 207 -4.73 -16.48 4.13
CA VAL A 207 -5.76 -15.45 4.39
C VAL A 207 -6.17 -15.49 5.85
N ASP A 208 -6.15 -14.35 6.49
CA ASP A 208 -6.72 -14.15 7.83
C ASP A 208 -7.80 -13.07 7.74
N LEU A 209 -9.07 -13.46 7.96
CA LEU A 209 -10.22 -12.57 7.92
C LEU A 209 -10.39 -11.73 9.19
N THR A 210 -9.52 -11.89 10.19
CA THR A 210 -9.59 -11.09 11.42
C THR A 210 -9.41 -9.60 11.09
N PRO A 211 -10.30 -8.71 11.54
CA PRO A 211 -10.10 -7.27 11.38
C PRO A 211 -8.74 -6.81 11.92
N GLY A 212 -8.00 -6.02 11.14
CA GLY A 212 -6.65 -5.56 11.46
C GLY A 212 -5.54 -6.54 11.11
N SER A 213 -5.83 -7.68 10.48
CA SER A 213 -4.83 -8.64 10.03
C SER A 213 -4.22 -8.27 8.68
N LEU A 214 -3.05 -8.86 8.40
CA LEU A 214 -2.44 -8.93 7.09
C LEU A 214 -2.56 -10.36 6.53
N SER A 215 -2.73 -10.46 5.24
CA SER A 215 -2.84 -11.70 4.47
C SER A 215 -1.80 -11.69 3.35
N SER A 216 -1.34 -12.90 2.96
CA SER A 216 -0.41 -13.12 1.85
C SER A 216 -1.20 -13.72 0.68
N VAL A 217 -1.65 -12.89 -0.25
CA VAL A 217 -2.50 -13.35 -1.35
C VAL A 217 -1.72 -13.51 -2.65
N GLY A 218 -1.94 -14.62 -3.35
CA GLY A 218 -1.15 -15.00 -4.51
C GLY A 218 0.31 -15.31 -4.17
N TYR A 219 0.59 -15.72 -2.94
CA TYR A 219 1.94 -15.92 -2.40
C TYR A 219 2.74 -16.93 -3.21
N ALA A 220 3.89 -16.49 -3.73
CA ALA A 220 4.83 -17.30 -4.47
C ALA A 220 6.25 -17.14 -3.92
N THR A 221 6.85 -18.25 -3.51
CA THR A 221 8.26 -18.25 -3.13
C THR A 221 9.15 -17.88 -4.33
N GLU A 222 10.36 -17.43 -4.09
CA GLU A 222 11.33 -17.16 -5.17
C GLU A 222 11.49 -18.37 -6.10
N ALA A 223 11.57 -19.58 -5.54
CA ALA A 223 11.72 -20.80 -6.34
C ALA A 223 10.48 -21.11 -7.20
N GLU A 224 9.27 -20.79 -6.73
CA GLU A 224 8.04 -20.94 -7.52
C GLU A 224 8.00 -19.91 -8.65
N GLN A 225 8.39 -18.67 -8.40
CA GLN A 225 8.50 -17.63 -9.42
C GLN A 225 9.57 -17.97 -10.47
N GLU A 226 10.74 -18.46 -10.04
CA GLU A 226 11.79 -18.95 -10.94
C GLU A 226 11.30 -20.07 -11.84
N ALA A 227 10.59 -21.05 -11.29
CA ALA A 227 10.04 -22.17 -12.03
C ALA A 227 9.00 -21.69 -13.05
N ASP A 228 8.15 -20.74 -12.69
CA ASP A 228 7.17 -20.16 -13.60
C ASP A 228 7.85 -19.44 -14.77
N TRP A 229 8.84 -18.61 -14.54
CA TRP A 229 9.58 -17.97 -15.64
C TRP A 229 10.32 -18.96 -16.54
N ALA A 230 10.80 -20.08 -15.98
CA ALA A 230 11.37 -21.15 -16.79
C ALA A 230 10.34 -21.74 -17.76
N THR A 231 9.08 -21.86 -17.36
CA THR A 231 7.98 -22.31 -18.24
C THR A 231 7.71 -21.30 -19.36
N GLN A 232 7.95 -20.02 -19.13
CA GLN A 232 7.82 -18.94 -20.10
C GLN A 232 9.04 -18.83 -21.04
N GLY A 233 10.04 -19.69 -20.88
CA GLY A 233 11.19 -19.81 -21.78
C GLY A 233 12.44 -19.03 -21.36
N TYR A 234 12.48 -18.49 -20.16
CA TYR A 234 13.70 -17.90 -19.59
C TYR A 234 14.61 -19.01 -19.03
N SER A 235 15.94 -18.87 -19.23
CA SER A 235 16.86 -19.83 -18.61
C SER A 235 16.98 -19.54 -17.12
N LEU A 236 16.93 -20.59 -16.27
CA LEU A 236 17.13 -20.46 -14.83
C LEU A 236 18.41 -19.69 -14.47
N ALA A 237 19.52 -19.95 -15.15
CA ALA A 237 20.77 -19.23 -14.91
C ALA A 237 20.69 -17.73 -15.21
N ALA A 238 19.85 -17.31 -16.16
CA ALA A 238 19.61 -15.89 -16.40
C ALA A 238 18.76 -15.27 -15.27
N VAL A 239 17.75 -15.98 -14.82
CA VAL A 239 16.88 -15.57 -13.73
C VAL A 239 17.67 -15.51 -12.43
N GLU A 240 18.40 -16.55 -12.06
CA GLU A 240 19.27 -16.60 -10.86
C GLU A 240 20.29 -15.43 -10.82
N SER A 241 20.84 -15.05 -11.96
CA SER A 241 21.80 -13.94 -12.02
C SER A 241 21.18 -12.58 -11.67
N TYR A 242 19.87 -12.43 -11.85
CA TYR A 242 19.12 -11.23 -11.46
C TYR A 242 18.65 -11.30 -10.00
N ILE A 243 18.15 -12.44 -9.55
CA ILE A 243 17.54 -12.65 -8.22
C ILE A 243 18.59 -12.60 -7.11
N THR A 244 19.79 -13.15 -7.31
CA THR A 244 20.89 -13.11 -6.30
C THR A 244 21.32 -11.70 -5.90
N ALA A 245 20.88 -10.67 -6.61
CA ALA A 245 21.23 -9.27 -6.33
C ALA A 245 20.16 -8.51 -5.54
N VAL A 246 18.93 -9.05 -5.42
CA VAL A 246 17.78 -8.37 -4.80
C VAL A 246 16.82 -9.42 -4.22
N ASP A 247 16.22 -9.10 -3.09
CA ASP A 247 15.14 -9.91 -2.52
C ASP A 247 13.86 -9.71 -3.34
N LEU A 248 13.30 -10.83 -3.79
CA LEU A 248 12.13 -10.84 -4.64
C LEU A 248 10.84 -10.72 -3.82
N PHE A 249 9.92 -9.87 -4.26
CA PHE A 249 8.61 -9.77 -3.62
C PHE A 249 7.80 -11.05 -3.81
N THR A 250 7.42 -11.67 -2.72
CA THR A 250 6.71 -12.94 -2.69
C THR A 250 5.20 -12.80 -2.51
N GLY A 251 4.70 -11.61 -2.24
CA GLY A 251 3.31 -11.38 -1.83
C GLY A 251 3.08 -11.64 -0.34
N GLU A 252 4.15 -11.67 0.49
CA GLU A 252 4.01 -11.78 1.93
C GLU A 252 3.37 -10.51 2.51
N ASP A 253 2.29 -10.69 3.30
CA ASP A 253 1.57 -9.62 3.99
C ASP A 253 1.12 -8.46 3.05
N ASN A 254 0.67 -8.80 1.87
CA ASN A 254 0.36 -7.83 0.81
C ASN A 254 -1.08 -7.32 0.81
N LEU A 255 -1.96 -7.91 1.61
CA LEU A 255 -3.36 -7.52 1.76
C LEU A 255 -3.70 -7.28 3.22
N GLY A 256 -4.09 -6.04 3.57
CA GLY A 256 -4.63 -5.71 4.88
C GLY A 256 -6.16 -5.70 4.91
N ILE A 257 -6.75 -5.99 6.06
CA ILE A 257 -8.15 -5.72 6.37
C ILE A 257 -8.17 -4.66 7.48
N ALA A 258 -8.83 -3.52 7.24
CA ALA A 258 -8.92 -2.46 8.25
C ALA A 258 -9.55 -2.98 9.55
N PHE A 259 -9.19 -2.38 10.69
CA PHE A 259 -9.71 -2.79 12.01
C PHE A 259 -11.22 -2.63 12.13
N SER A 260 -11.81 -1.73 11.36
CA SER A 260 -13.25 -1.46 11.29
C SER A 260 -14.00 -2.32 10.26
N ALA A 261 -13.28 -3.04 9.39
CA ALA A 261 -13.88 -3.82 8.32
C ALA A 261 -14.14 -5.28 8.74
N THR A 262 -15.23 -5.86 8.22
CA THR A 262 -15.55 -7.27 8.38
C THR A 262 -15.74 -7.89 6.99
N ILE A 263 -15.03 -8.95 6.70
CA ILE A 263 -15.17 -9.73 5.45
C ILE A 263 -15.61 -11.13 5.81
N GLU A 264 -16.68 -11.62 5.20
CA GLU A 264 -17.30 -12.89 5.57
C GLU A 264 -16.85 -14.06 4.74
N ASN A 265 -16.50 -13.84 3.47
CA ASN A 265 -16.34 -14.93 2.53
C ASN A 265 -14.96 -14.95 1.90
N VAL A 266 -14.48 -16.17 1.61
CA VAL A 266 -13.29 -16.40 0.77
C VAL A 266 -13.59 -17.47 -0.28
N VAL A 267 -13.16 -17.19 -1.51
CA VAL A 267 -13.12 -18.18 -2.58
C VAL A 267 -11.65 -18.36 -2.98
N GLY A 268 -11.07 -19.50 -2.71
CA GLY A 268 -9.70 -19.87 -3.06
C GLY A 268 -9.52 -20.17 -4.54
N SER A 269 -8.29 -20.45 -4.94
CA SER A 269 -7.89 -20.84 -6.30
C SER A 269 -7.68 -22.36 -6.42
N ALA A 270 -6.76 -22.76 -7.27
CA ALA A 270 -6.33 -24.16 -7.40
C ALA A 270 -5.10 -24.52 -6.54
N GLY A 271 -4.53 -23.54 -5.85
CA GLY A 271 -3.37 -23.73 -4.98
C GLY A 271 -3.73 -24.23 -3.58
N ASP A 272 -2.74 -24.60 -2.80
CA ASP A 272 -2.90 -24.99 -1.40
C ASP A 272 -3.04 -23.74 -0.52
N HIS A 273 -4.19 -23.52 0.12
CA HIS A 273 -4.47 -22.33 0.91
C HIS A 273 -4.46 -22.59 2.41
N GLU A 274 -4.10 -21.57 3.18
CA GLU A 274 -4.37 -21.49 4.61
C GLU A 274 -5.36 -20.35 4.84
N ILE A 275 -6.55 -20.64 5.37
CA ILE A 275 -7.59 -19.62 5.52
C ILE A 275 -8.11 -19.66 6.95
N THR A 276 -8.00 -18.53 7.64
CA THR A 276 -8.56 -18.32 8.98
C THR A 276 -9.78 -17.41 8.86
N GLY A 277 -10.90 -17.85 9.41
CA GLY A 277 -12.13 -17.06 9.51
C GLY A 277 -12.07 -16.00 10.61
N ASN A 278 -13.20 -15.34 10.84
CA ASN A 278 -13.40 -14.36 11.91
C ASN A 278 -14.69 -14.67 12.69
N ASP A 279 -15.07 -13.80 13.62
CA ASP A 279 -16.27 -13.96 14.45
C ASP A 279 -17.61 -13.83 13.68
N ALA A 280 -17.61 -13.46 12.40
CA ALA A 280 -18.80 -13.40 11.56
C ALA A 280 -19.20 -14.80 11.05
N ASN A 281 -20.34 -14.89 10.36
CA ASN A 281 -20.75 -16.13 9.69
C ASN A 281 -19.96 -16.29 8.40
N ASN A 282 -18.86 -17.03 8.42
CA ASN A 282 -17.99 -17.18 7.28
C ASN A 282 -18.47 -18.25 6.29
N ARG A 283 -18.29 -17.98 5.00
CA ARG A 283 -18.37 -18.96 3.92
C ARG A 283 -17.02 -19.06 3.23
N ILE A 284 -16.31 -20.13 3.48
CA ILE A 284 -14.97 -20.35 2.93
C ILE A 284 -15.02 -21.52 1.94
N THR A 285 -14.48 -21.32 0.75
CA THR A 285 -14.36 -22.33 -0.31
C THR A 285 -12.90 -22.39 -0.74
N GLY A 286 -12.18 -23.46 -0.41
CA GLY A 286 -10.77 -23.63 -0.78
C GLY A 286 -10.60 -23.90 -2.28
N ASN A 287 -11.57 -24.56 -2.93
CA ASN A 287 -11.54 -25.12 -4.27
C ASN A 287 -10.59 -26.31 -4.39
N ALA A 288 -9.64 -26.31 -5.35
CA ALA A 288 -8.69 -27.40 -5.51
C ALA A 288 -7.42 -27.12 -4.69
N GLY A 289 -6.66 -28.16 -4.43
CA GLY A 289 -5.46 -28.08 -3.58
C GLY A 289 -5.67 -28.75 -2.22
N ASN A 290 -4.66 -28.67 -1.36
CA ASN A 290 -4.71 -29.17 0.02
C ASN A 290 -4.89 -27.98 0.95
N ASP A 291 -6.14 -27.62 1.21
CA ASP A 291 -6.48 -26.43 1.97
C ASP A 291 -6.55 -26.71 3.46
N THR A 292 -6.07 -25.77 4.25
CA THR A 292 -6.23 -25.73 5.71
C THR A 292 -7.17 -24.57 6.06
N ILE A 293 -8.33 -24.92 6.63
CA ILE A 293 -9.36 -23.93 6.98
C ILE A 293 -9.61 -23.98 8.48
N ALA A 294 -9.49 -22.84 9.15
CA ALA A 294 -9.87 -22.60 10.53
C ALA A 294 -10.96 -21.53 10.59
N GLY A 295 -11.95 -21.69 11.50
CA GLY A 295 -13.04 -20.75 11.66
C GLY A 295 -13.53 -20.68 13.09
#